data_3ec0d7c1764d70b0c47c51713ae725e1
#
_entry.id   3ec0d7c1764d70b0c47c51713ae725e1
#
_cell.length_a   1.000
_cell.length_b   1.000
_cell.length_c   1.000
_cell.angle_alpha   90.00
_cell.angle_beta   90.00
_cell.angle_gamma   90.00
#
_symmetry.space_group_name_H-M   'P 1'
#
loop_
_entity.id
_entity.type
_entity.pdbx_description
1 polymer ?
#
loop_
_entity_poly.entity_id
_entity_poly.type
_entity_poly.pdbx_seq_one_letter_code
_entity_poly.pdbx_strand_id
1 'polypeptide(L)'
;MGIQTYFAIAQRYSKEELAEQIEIVSTSPVLSGLLETVNGVLAVVNDCRQVIAFNNRFFEMLGIGDQQQLGLRPGKILQCTYARDEPSGCGTTRQCRSCGAAVAMVTSLAENRPAERVCVLRSKQGNSEVDLAFKVHAHPITMEGRRFLLLFLQDITRLQQLAALERSFFHDVNNLMSVLVGASELLALNEESPLALTIHKAALRLQHEITIQRYISEGGVSNYTPTWRITTPREIFAELRSFFGSHPAARGKSLSIDDRFDQLQIRTDISLVLRILSNMILNAFEAITGEDEVRLWLEKDEDLHTFCVWNSSVIPKDLRGRIFQRNFSTKQQEGRGTGTFSMKLLGENILGGQVGFSSSTGEGTLFTLTITC
;
A
#
# COMPACT_ATOMS: atom_id res chain seq x y z
N MET A 1 -49.08 -10.81 8.28
CA MET A 1 -47.92 -11.67 8.56
C MET A 1 -46.68 -11.00 8.01
N GLY A 2 -45.68 -10.65 8.85
CA GLY A 2 -44.43 -10.06 8.37
C GLY A 2 -43.62 -11.07 7.58
N ILE A 3 -43.03 -10.66 6.45
CA ILE A 3 -42.12 -11.50 5.67
C ILE A 3 -40.88 -11.77 6.52
N GLN A 4 -40.62 -13.04 6.80
CA GLN A 4 -39.45 -13.45 7.57
C GLN A 4 -38.19 -13.23 6.75
N THR A 5 -37.18 -12.56 7.30
CA THR A 5 -35.92 -12.26 6.63
C THR A 5 -34.73 -12.77 7.42
N TYR A 6 -33.59 -12.96 6.77
CA TYR A 6 -32.40 -13.47 7.44
C TYR A 6 -31.55 -12.39 8.11
N PHE A 7 -31.71 -11.09 7.73
CA PHE A 7 -30.90 -10.01 8.29
C PHE A 7 -31.75 -8.76 8.56
N ALA A 8 -31.97 -7.91 7.56
CA ALA A 8 -32.66 -6.64 7.74
C ALA A 8 -34.13 -6.72 7.33
N ILE A 9 -34.94 -5.77 7.79
CA ILE A 9 -36.41 -5.74 7.56
C ILE A 9 -36.77 -5.81 6.06
N ALA A 10 -37.88 -6.51 5.74
CA ALA A 10 -38.42 -6.60 4.38
C ALA A 10 -39.20 -5.35 3.96
N GLN A 11 -39.66 -4.55 4.92
CA GLN A 11 -40.53 -3.41 4.72
C GLN A 11 -40.03 -2.45 3.66
N ARG A 12 -40.96 -1.89 2.87
CA ARG A 12 -40.73 -0.84 1.85
C ARG A 12 -41.83 0.19 1.99
N TYR A 13 -41.52 1.40 1.65
CA TYR A 13 -42.48 2.47 1.48
C TYR A 13 -43.31 2.29 0.21
N SER A 14 -44.56 2.78 0.23
CA SER A 14 -45.44 2.87 -0.95
C SER A 14 -44.83 3.85 -1.98
N LYS A 15 -45.42 3.87 -3.19
CA LYS A 15 -44.97 4.81 -4.22
C LYS A 15 -45.25 6.25 -3.82
N GLU A 16 -46.35 6.51 -3.14
CA GLU A 16 -46.79 7.82 -2.67
C GLU A 16 -45.83 8.35 -1.60
N GLU A 17 -45.57 7.54 -0.57
CA GLU A 17 -44.61 7.89 0.51
C GLU A 17 -43.20 8.07 -0.03
N LEU A 18 -42.79 7.29 -1.05
CA LEU A 18 -41.50 7.41 -1.69
C LEU A 18 -41.38 8.70 -2.47
N ALA A 19 -42.42 9.12 -3.19
CA ALA A 19 -42.46 10.38 -3.93
C ALA A 19 -42.29 11.59 -3.00
N GLU A 20 -42.95 11.59 -1.86
CA GLU A 20 -42.80 12.62 -0.82
C GLU A 20 -41.36 12.68 -0.28
N GLN A 21 -40.75 11.53 -0.02
CA GLN A 21 -39.34 11.48 0.43
C GLN A 21 -38.36 11.98 -0.64
N ILE A 22 -38.61 11.67 -1.91
CA ILE A 22 -37.81 12.16 -3.04
C ILE A 22 -37.91 13.68 -3.14
N GLU A 23 -39.09 14.24 -2.96
CA GLU A 23 -39.33 15.71 -2.97
C GLU A 23 -38.55 16.41 -1.85
N ILE A 24 -38.60 15.88 -0.61
CA ILE A 24 -37.84 16.39 0.55
C ILE A 24 -36.34 16.46 0.24
N VAL A 25 -35.81 15.41 -0.37
CA VAL A 25 -34.36 15.33 -0.67
C VAL A 25 -33.98 16.23 -1.84
N SER A 26 -34.83 16.30 -2.91
CA SER A 26 -34.53 17.05 -4.10
C SER A 26 -34.63 18.57 -3.89
N THR A 27 -35.44 19.03 -2.93
CA THR A 27 -35.57 20.46 -2.57
C THR A 27 -34.46 20.96 -1.67
N SER A 28 -33.58 20.09 -1.16
CA SER A 28 -32.44 20.49 -0.33
C SER A 28 -31.26 21.00 -1.16
N PRO A 29 -30.92 22.32 -1.13
CA PRO A 29 -29.77 22.83 -1.90
C PRO A 29 -28.43 22.23 -1.49
N VAL A 30 -28.29 21.88 -0.21
CA VAL A 30 -27.06 21.28 0.31
C VAL A 30 -26.85 19.88 -0.26
N LEU A 31 -27.90 19.04 -0.28
CA LEU A 31 -27.80 17.69 -0.84
C LEU A 31 -27.61 17.72 -2.36
N SER A 32 -28.29 18.61 -3.06
CA SER A 32 -28.11 18.79 -4.50
C SER A 32 -26.67 19.19 -4.82
N GLY A 33 -26.10 20.16 -4.10
CA GLY A 33 -24.71 20.56 -4.25
C GLY A 33 -23.72 19.41 -3.95
N LEU A 34 -23.98 18.59 -2.93
CA LEU A 34 -23.16 17.42 -2.62
C LEU A 34 -23.25 16.35 -3.73
N LEU A 35 -24.45 16.07 -4.25
CA LEU A 35 -24.66 15.11 -5.33
C LEU A 35 -23.98 15.55 -6.64
N GLU A 36 -23.85 16.85 -6.89
CA GLU A 36 -23.18 17.39 -8.07
C GLU A 36 -21.65 17.41 -7.95
N THR A 37 -21.12 17.70 -6.74
CA THR A 37 -19.69 17.97 -6.55
C THR A 37 -18.86 16.78 -6.12
N VAL A 38 -19.46 15.78 -5.45
CA VAL A 38 -18.71 14.63 -4.91
C VAL A 38 -18.21 13.72 -6.03
N ASN A 39 -16.89 13.57 -6.09
CA ASN A 39 -16.23 12.65 -7.03
C ASN A 39 -16.19 11.22 -6.46
N GLY A 40 -17.32 10.53 -6.50
CA GLY A 40 -17.52 9.17 -6.01
C GLY A 40 -19.00 8.83 -6.08
N VAL A 41 -19.37 7.61 -5.79
CA VAL A 41 -20.77 7.18 -5.79
C VAL A 41 -21.44 7.65 -4.51
N LEU A 42 -22.37 8.57 -4.63
CA LEU A 42 -23.14 9.12 -3.52
C LEU A 42 -24.65 8.85 -3.73
N ALA A 43 -25.28 8.31 -2.71
CA ALA A 43 -26.72 8.08 -2.70
C ALA A 43 -27.35 8.49 -1.36
N VAL A 44 -28.61 8.90 -1.40
CA VAL A 44 -29.45 9.04 -0.21
C VAL A 44 -30.41 7.86 -0.19
N VAL A 45 -30.47 7.17 0.94
CA VAL A 45 -31.40 6.05 1.15
C VAL A 45 -32.26 6.30 2.38
N ASN A 46 -33.50 5.81 2.36
CA ASN A 46 -34.39 5.89 3.50
C ASN A 46 -34.09 4.78 4.54
N ASP A 47 -34.82 4.76 5.65
CA ASP A 47 -34.68 3.76 6.71
C ASP A 47 -35.09 2.33 6.28
N CYS A 48 -35.86 2.20 5.19
CA CYS A 48 -36.14 0.92 4.51
C CYS A 48 -35.04 0.55 3.49
N ARG A 49 -33.98 1.32 3.40
CA ARG A 49 -32.83 1.17 2.49
C ARG A 49 -33.19 1.28 0.99
N GLN A 50 -34.26 2.02 0.68
CA GLN A 50 -34.59 2.37 -0.70
C GLN A 50 -33.85 3.65 -1.10
N VAL A 51 -33.27 3.65 -2.28
CA VAL A 51 -32.53 4.80 -2.83
C VAL A 51 -33.54 5.87 -3.24
N ILE A 52 -33.34 7.10 -2.73
CA ILE A 52 -34.21 8.25 -2.95
C ILE A 52 -33.55 9.26 -3.86
N ALA A 53 -32.24 9.38 -3.76
CA ALA A 53 -31.43 10.25 -4.63
C ALA A 53 -30.05 9.61 -4.80
N PHE A 54 -29.38 9.94 -5.90
CA PHE A 54 -28.00 9.55 -6.19
C PHE A 54 -27.38 10.50 -7.20
N ASN A 55 -26.05 10.50 -7.25
CA ASN A 55 -25.31 11.35 -8.17
C ASN A 55 -25.04 10.67 -9.53
N ASN A 56 -24.66 11.46 -10.56
CA ASN A 56 -24.40 10.97 -11.92
C ASN A 56 -23.28 9.92 -11.98
N ARG A 57 -22.30 9.98 -11.07
CA ARG A 57 -21.22 8.97 -10.97
C ARG A 57 -21.74 7.56 -10.72
N PHE A 58 -22.88 7.44 -10.07
CA PHE A 58 -23.55 6.15 -9.86
C PHE A 58 -23.96 5.50 -11.18
N PHE A 59 -24.45 6.30 -12.14
CA PHE A 59 -24.83 5.82 -13.48
C PHE A 59 -23.62 5.46 -14.34
N GLU A 60 -22.61 6.34 -14.35
CA GLU A 60 -21.39 6.13 -15.15
C GLU A 60 -20.68 4.83 -14.76
N MET A 61 -20.59 4.53 -13.47
CA MET A 61 -19.92 3.34 -12.96
C MET A 61 -20.65 2.04 -13.36
N LEU A 62 -21.98 2.08 -13.44
CA LEU A 62 -22.81 0.90 -13.70
C LEU A 62 -23.23 0.74 -15.17
N GLY A 63 -22.97 1.76 -16.01
CA GLY A 63 -23.42 1.77 -17.39
C GLY A 63 -24.96 1.75 -17.52
N ILE A 64 -25.70 2.23 -16.51
CA ILE A 64 -27.16 2.20 -16.44
C ILE A 64 -27.67 3.63 -16.58
N GLY A 65 -28.45 3.93 -17.61
CA GLY A 65 -29.17 5.17 -17.73
C GLY A 65 -30.58 5.02 -17.15
N ASP A 66 -30.96 5.74 -16.10
CA ASP A 66 -32.26 6.35 -15.92
C ASP A 66 -32.69 6.57 -14.44
N GLN A 67 -33.59 7.52 -14.20
CA GLN A 67 -34.28 7.79 -12.92
C GLN A 67 -35.17 6.63 -12.45
N GLN A 68 -35.38 5.60 -13.27
CA GLN A 68 -36.17 4.40 -12.95
C GLN A 68 -35.57 3.56 -11.80
N GLN A 69 -34.39 3.91 -11.31
CA GLN A 69 -33.71 3.19 -10.22
C GLN A 69 -34.12 3.68 -8.82
N LEU A 70 -34.84 4.80 -8.70
CA LEU A 70 -35.35 5.31 -7.43
C LEU A 70 -36.35 4.32 -6.81
N GLY A 71 -36.32 4.20 -5.50
CA GLY A 71 -37.11 3.23 -4.74
C GLY A 71 -36.56 1.80 -4.72
N LEU A 72 -35.52 1.51 -5.51
CA LEU A 72 -34.80 0.23 -5.42
C LEU A 72 -33.81 0.24 -4.27
N ARG A 73 -33.43 -0.93 -3.80
CA ARG A 73 -32.36 -1.09 -2.82
C ARG A 73 -30.99 -1.16 -3.51
N PRO A 74 -29.89 -0.68 -2.89
CA PRO A 74 -28.58 -0.56 -3.53
C PRO A 74 -28.09 -1.84 -4.22
N GLY A 75 -28.23 -3.01 -3.60
CA GLY A 75 -27.79 -4.26 -4.21
C GLY A 75 -28.57 -4.67 -5.47
N LYS A 76 -29.82 -4.20 -5.65
CA LYS A 76 -30.56 -4.41 -6.89
C LYS A 76 -30.02 -3.53 -8.01
N ILE A 77 -29.69 -2.29 -7.69
CA ILE A 77 -29.09 -1.33 -8.63
C ILE A 77 -27.68 -1.79 -9.03
N LEU A 78 -26.89 -2.24 -8.05
CA LEU A 78 -25.55 -2.81 -8.28
C LEU A 78 -25.58 -4.22 -8.91
N GLN A 79 -26.75 -4.73 -9.25
CA GLN A 79 -26.95 -6.05 -9.84
C GLN A 79 -26.29 -7.18 -9.04
N CYS A 80 -26.29 -7.05 -7.70
CA CYS A 80 -25.74 -8.07 -6.80
C CYS A 80 -26.45 -9.41 -7.01
N THR A 81 -25.69 -10.48 -7.22
CA THR A 81 -26.24 -11.82 -7.47
C THR A 81 -27.18 -12.25 -6.34
N TYR A 82 -26.83 -12.01 -5.10
CA TYR A 82 -27.63 -12.35 -3.92
C TYR A 82 -28.87 -11.48 -3.73
N ALA A 83 -29.01 -10.35 -4.41
CA ALA A 83 -30.20 -9.52 -4.30
C ALA A 83 -31.44 -10.14 -4.95
N ARG A 84 -31.30 -11.28 -5.63
CA ARG A 84 -32.38 -12.03 -6.29
C ARG A 84 -32.81 -13.27 -5.51
N ASP A 85 -32.03 -13.69 -4.50
CA ASP A 85 -32.28 -14.95 -3.78
C ASP A 85 -33.52 -14.91 -2.88
N GLU A 86 -33.93 -13.71 -2.48
CA GLU A 86 -35.13 -13.51 -1.65
C GLU A 86 -36.09 -12.48 -2.29
N PRO A 87 -37.40 -12.65 -2.14
CA PRO A 87 -38.39 -11.75 -2.74
C PRO A 87 -38.23 -10.28 -2.30
N SER A 88 -37.79 -10.07 -1.06
CA SER A 88 -37.57 -8.74 -0.51
C SER A 88 -36.24 -8.11 -0.93
N GLY A 89 -35.31 -8.87 -1.56
CA GLY A 89 -34.09 -8.39 -2.21
C GLY A 89 -32.96 -8.03 -1.26
N CYS A 90 -32.16 -7.04 -1.66
CA CYS A 90 -30.96 -6.62 -0.94
C CYS A 90 -31.21 -6.33 0.55
N GLY A 91 -30.35 -6.85 1.40
CA GLY A 91 -30.40 -6.71 2.87
C GLY A 91 -31.21 -7.82 3.57
N THR A 92 -31.92 -8.70 2.85
CA THR A 92 -32.79 -9.69 3.47
C THR A 92 -32.32 -11.14 3.36
N THR A 93 -31.31 -11.41 2.51
CA THR A 93 -30.74 -12.74 2.28
C THR A 93 -29.75 -13.14 3.39
N ARG A 94 -29.37 -14.43 3.45
CA ARG A 94 -28.38 -14.95 4.40
C ARG A 94 -27.01 -14.28 4.22
N GLN A 95 -26.62 -14.06 2.97
CA GLN A 95 -25.34 -13.43 2.60
C GLN A 95 -25.24 -11.96 3.02
N CYS A 96 -26.37 -11.28 3.19
CA CYS A 96 -26.43 -9.90 3.65
C CYS A 96 -25.93 -9.71 5.10
N ARG A 97 -25.86 -10.77 5.91
CA ARG A 97 -25.29 -10.74 7.28
C ARG A 97 -23.78 -10.41 7.28
N SER A 98 -23.07 -10.82 6.24
CA SER A 98 -21.63 -10.55 6.05
C SER A 98 -21.36 -9.46 5.02
N CYS A 99 -22.39 -8.90 4.38
CA CYS A 99 -22.24 -7.83 3.41
C CYS A 99 -21.95 -6.50 4.11
N GLY A 100 -20.75 -5.93 3.88
CA GLY A 100 -20.35 -4.68 4.52
C GLY A 100 -21.30 -3.52 4.29
N ALA A 101 -21.89 -3.38 3.09
CA ALA A 101 -22.87 -2.33 2.79
C ALA A 101 -24.16 -2.51 3.59
N ALA A 102 -24.69 -3.73 3.65
CA ALA A 102 -25.90 -4.01 4.42
C ALA A 102 -25.68 -3.81 5.92
N VAL A 103 -24.54 -4.28 6.44
CA VAL A 103 -24.15 -4.09 7.84
C VAL A 103 -23.96 -2.61 8.17
N ALA A 104 -23.25 -1.84 7.33
CA ALA A 104 -23.04 -0.40 7.56
C ALA A 104 -24.37 0.36 7.63
N MET A 105 -25.28 0.12 6.67
CA MET A 105 -26.60 0.76 6.67
C MET A 105 -27.43 0.42 7.90
N VAL A 106 -27.51 -0.86 8.26
CA VAL A 106 -28.31 -1.31 9.43
C VAL A 106 -27.73 -0.77 10.73
N THR A 107 -26.41 -0.85 10.91
CA THR A 107 -25.73 -0.33 12.12
C THR A 107 -25.94 1.18 12.24
N SER A 108 -25.75 1.92 11.14
CA SER A 108 -25.90 3.38 11.15
C SER A 108 -27.33 3.82 11.48
N LEU A 109 -28.35 3.12 10.96
CA LEU A 109 -29.75 3.39 11.29
C LEU A 109 -30.10 3.03 12.74
N ALA A 110 -29.58 1.90 13.25
CA ALA A 110 -29.89 1.43 14.60
C ALA A 110 -29.22 2.29 15.68
N GLU A 111 -27.96 2.67 15.48
CA GLU A 111 -27.15 3.37 16.45
C GLU A 111 -27.15 4.89 16.27
N ASN A 112 -27.79 5.40 15.20
CA ASN A 112 -27.83 6.80 14.82
C ASN A 112 -26.43 7.46 14.78
N ARG A 113 -25.42 6.72 14.27
CA ARG A 113 -24.04 7.19 14.13
C ARG A 113 -23.43 6.70 12.81
N PRO A 114 -22.39 7.36 12.31
CA PRO A 114 -21.70 6.91 11.11
C PRO A 114 -21.15 5.49 11.25
N ALA A 115 -21.22 4.73 10.17
CA ALA A 115 -20.66 3.38 10.08
C ALA A 115 -19.87 3.24 8.76
N GLU A 116 -18.70 2.62 8.88
CA GLU A 116 -17.82 2.33 7.74
C GLU A 116 -17.54 0.82 7.66
N ARG A 117 -17.61 0.26 6.45
CA ARG A 117 -17.30 -1.16 6.19
C ARG A 117 -16.79 -1.33 4.76
N VAL A 118 -16.00 -2.37 4.54
CA VAL A 118 -15.67 -2.84 3.19
C VAL A 118 -16.72 -3.83 2.74
N CYS A 119 -17.27 -3.61 1.55
CA CYS A 119 -18.25 -4.47 0.90
C CYS A 119 -17.65 -5.08 -0.35
N VAL A 120 -17.57 -6.40 -0.40
CA VAL A 120 -17.25 -7.14 -1.64
C VAL A 120 -18.55 -7.80 -2.10
N LEU A 121 -18.91 -7.57 -3.35
CA LEU A 121 -20.11 -8.14 -3.95
C LEU A 121 -19.82 -8.67 -5.35
N ARG A 122 -20.56 -9.69 -5.77
CA ARG A 122 -20.57 -10.20 -7.13
C ARG A 122 -21.72 -9.56 -7.90
N SER A 123 -21.39 -8.82 -8.95
CA SER A 123 -22.34 -8.13 -9.82
C SER A 123 -22.50 -8.91 -11.12
N LYS A 124 -23.74 -9.09 -11.57
CA LYS A 124 -24.05 -9.70 -12.86
C LYS A 124 -24.25 -8.63 -13.93
N GLN A 125 -23.23 -8.39 -14.73
CA GLN A 125 -23.26 -7.42 -15.84
C GLN A 125 -23.46 -8.16 -17.16
N GLY A 126 -24.69 -8.17 -17.69
CA GLY A 126 -25.04 -8.94 -18.85
C GLY A 126 -24.83 -10.45 -18.65
N ASN A 127 -23.93 -11.07 -19.42
CA ASN A 127 -23.59 -12.49 -19.32
C ASN A 127 -22.35 -12.78 -18.46
N SER A 128 -21.68 -11.75 -17.92
CA SER A 128 -20.47 -11.90 -17.08
C SER A 128 -20.77 -11.56 -15.62
N GLU A 129 -20.05 -12.22 -14.73
CA GLU A 129 -20.02 -11.88 -13.32
C GLU A 129 -18.72 -11.15 -13.01
N VAL A 130 -18.81 -10.03 -12.29
CA VAL A 130 -17.67 -9.20 -11.91
C VAL A 130 -17.69 -9.01 -10.40
N ASP A 131 -16.56 -9.26 -9.76
CA ASP A 131 -16.41 -8.96 -8.34
C ASP A 131 -16.05 -7.47 -8.18
N LEU A 132 -16.90 -6.75 -7.42
CA LEU A 132 -16.74 -5.33 -7.10
C LEU A 132 -16.45 -5.19 -5.61
N ALA A 133 -15.56 -4.27 -5.28
CA ALA A 133 -15.22 -3.95 -3.89
C ALA A 133 -15.42 -2.46 -3.62
N PHE A 134 -16.18 -2.14 -2.58
CA PHE A 134 -16.47 -0.78 -2.16
C PHE A 134 -16.07 -0.55 -0.71
N LYS A 135 -15.46 0.60 -0.45
CA LYS A 135 -15.43 1.17 0.90
C LYS A 135 -16.72 1.97 1.07
N VAL A 136 -17.55 1.54 2.01
CA VAL A 136 -18.90 2.05 2.22
C VAL A 136 -18.94 2.87 3.49
N HIS A 137 -19.37 4.12 3.37
CA HIS A 137 -19.65 5.01 4.49
C HIS A 137 -21.15 5.29 4.52
N ALA A 138 -21.80 4.95 5.61
CA ALA A 138 -23.19 5.23 5.87
C ALA A 138 -23.30 6.26 7.00
N HIS A 139 -23.86 7.44 6.72
CA HIS A 139 -24.02 8.52 7.69
C HIS A 139 -25.52 8.83 7.87
N PRO A 140 -26.06 8.76 9.10
CA PRO A 140 -27.46 9.09 9.34
C PRO A 140 -27.67 10.61 9.24
N ILE A 141 -28.72 11.01 8.55
CA ILE A 141 -29.15 12.40 8.44
C ILE A 141 -30.66 12.49 8.74
N THR A 142 -31.09 13.61 9.27
CA THR A 142 -32.51 13.87 9.53
C THR A 142 -32.94 15.10 8.73
N MET A 143 -34.03 14.99 7.98
CA MET A 143 -34.63 16.06 7.21
C MET A 143 -36.13 16.03 7.42
N GLU A 144 -36.72 17.15 7.76
CA GLU A 144 -38.17 17.29 8.03
C GLU A 144 -38.71 16.20 9.00
N GLY A 145 -37.90 15.87 10.04
CA GLY A 145 -38.27 14.86 11.03
C GLY A 145 -38.18 13.40 10.56
N ARG A 146 -37.80 13.15 9.30
CA ARG A 146 -37.59 11.81 8.74
C ARG A 146 -36.10 11.45 8.72
N ARG A 147 -35.80 10.16 8.93
CA ARG A 147 -34.43 9.65 8.93
C ARG A 147 -34.05 9.11 7.56
N PHE A 148 -32.87 9.50 7.12
CA PHE A 148 -32.23 9.04 5.90
C PHE A 148 -30.79 8.63 6.19
N LEU A 149 -30.14 7.94 5.26
CA LEU A 149 -28.69 7.71 5.24
C LEU A 149 -28.10 8.38 4.01
N LEU A 150 -27.05 9.14 4.23
CA LEU A 150 -26.12 9.51 3.17
C LEU A 150 -25.14 8.35 2.99
N LEU A 151 -25.18 7.69 1.84
CA LEU A 151 -24.41 6.51 1.52
C LEU A 151 -23.34 6.86 0.49
N PHE A 152 -22.08 6.88 0.92
CA PHE A 152 -20.94 7.09 0.04
C PHE A 152 -20.23 5.77 -0.23
N LEU A 153 -20.02 5.45 -1.50
CA LEU A 153 -19.38 4.23 -1.98
C LEU A 153 -18.14 4.63 -2.78
N GLN A 154 -16.99 4.33 -2.23
CA GLN A 154 -15.71 4.45 -2.91
C GLN A 154 -15.37 3.12 -3.57
N ASP A 155 -15.21 3.11 -4.90
CA ASP A 155 -14.75 1.91 -5.59
C ASP A 155 -13.27 1.66 -5.28
N ILE A 156 -13.00 0.52 -4.67
CA ILE A 156 -11.66 0.04 -4.33
C ILE A 156 -11.34 -1.28 -5.04
N THR A 157 -12.11 -1.65 -6.06
CA THR A 157 -11.97 -2.94 -6.76
C THR A 157 -10.55 -3.14 -7.28
N ARG A 158 -10.04 -2.17 -8.02
CA ARG A 158 -8.68 -2.24 -8.56
C ARG A 158 -7.61 -2.30 -7.47
N LEU A 159 -7.78 -1.54 -6.39
CA LEU A 159 -6.86 -1.56 -5.24
C LEU A 159 -6.85 -2.93 -4.55
N GLN A 160 -8.03 -3.52 -4.34
CA GLN A 160 -8.16 -4.86 -3.76
C GLN A 160 -7.58 -5.95 -4.66
N GLN A 161 -7.79 -5.86 -5.97
CA GLN A 161 -7.21 -6.79 -6.95
C GLN A 161 -5.69 -6.72 -6.96
N LEU A 162 -5.11 -5.51 -7.02
CA LEU A 162 -3.66 -5.31 -6.96
C LEU A 162 -3.07 -5.85 -5.65
N ALA A 163 -3.69 -5.54 -4.52
CA ALA A 163 -3.23 -6.05 -3.22
C ALA A 163 -3.36 -7.58 -3.10
N ALA A 164 -4.36 -8.19 -3.72
CA ALA A 164 -4.50 -9.65 -3.76
C ALA A 164 -3.43 -10.30 -4.64
N LEU A 165 -3.16 -9.74 -5.83
CA LEU A 165 -2.10 -10.21 -6.72
C LEU A 165 -0.73 -10.09 -6.06
N GLU A 166 -0.46 -8.98 -5.40
CA GLU A 166 0.79 -8.74 -4.68
C GLU A 166 1.00 -9.77 -3.55
N ARG A 167 -0.03 -10.02 -2.73
CA ARG A 167 0.04 -11.06 -1.68
C ARG A 167 0.30 -12.45 -2.26
N SER A 168 -0.40 -12.82 -3.33
CA SER A 168 -0.20 -14.11 -4.01
C SER A 168 1.22 -14.22 -4.56
N PHE A 169 1.73 -13.18 -5.22
CA PHE A 169 3.09 -13.14 -5.75
C PHE A 169 4.14 -13.37 -4.65
N PHE A 170 4.07 -12.61 -3.55
CA PHE A 170 5.04 -12.79 -2.47
C PHE A 170 4.92 -14.16 -1.79
N HIS A 171 3.70 -14.72 -1.67
CA HIS A 171 3.51 -16.06 -1.15
C HIS A 171 4.19 -17.10 -2.05
N ASP A 172 3.99 -17.04 -3.35
CA ASP A 172 4.52 -18.02 -4.30
C ASP A 172 6.04 -17.91 -4.42
N VAL A 173 6.57 -16.68 -4.46
CA VAL A 173 8.02 -16.43 -4.45
C VAL A 173 8.66 -16.95 -3.16
N ASN A 174 8.06 -16.72 -1.99
CA ASN A 174 8.59 -17.25 -0.73
C ASN A 174 8.61 -18.78 -0.70
N ASN A 175 7.60 -19.45 -1.26
CA ASN A 175 7.57 -20.90 -1.37
C ASN A 175 8.73 -21.42 -2.24
N LEU A 176 8.96 -20.82 -3.41
CA LEU A 176 10.07 -21.17 -4.31
C LEU A 176 11.44 -20.91 -3.63
N MET A 177 11.56 -19.79 -2.91
CA MET A 177 12.79 -19.45 -2.18
C MET A 177 13.08 -20.44 -1.05
N SER A 178 12.07 -20.90 -0.32
CA SER A 178 12.24 -21.90 0.73
C SER A 178 12.79 -23.22 0.17
N VAL A 179 12.30 -23.66 -1.00
CA VAL A 179 12.82 -24.82 -1.70
C VAL A 179 14.27 -24.61 -2.15
N LEU A 180 14.56 -23.44 -2.73
CA LEU A 180 15.91 -23.11 -3.22
C LEU A 180 16.92 -23.04 -2.07
N VAL A 181 16.58 -22.40 -0.96
CA VAL A 181 17.43 -22.31 0.23
C VAL A 181 17.68 -23.71 0.80
N GLY A 182 16.63 -24.52 0.99
CA GLY A 182 16.77 -25.88 1.50
C GLY A 182 17.62 -26.79 0.60
N ALA A 183 17.42 -26.73 -0.71
CA ALA A 183 18.23 -27.49 -1.67
C ALA A 183 19.69 -27.03 -1.69
N SER A 184 19.94 -25.73 -1.62
CA SER A 184 21.30 -25.19 -1.57
C SER A 184 22.02 -25.49 -0.26
N GLU A 185 21.28 -25.53 0.86
CA GLU A 185 21.81 -25.94 2.17
C GLU A 185 22.26 -27.40 2.15
N LEU A 186 21.41 -28.30 1.62
CA LEU A 186 21.75 -29.71 1.47
C LEU A 186 22.98 -29.93 0.57
N LEU A 187 23.11 -29.16 -0.51
CA LEU A 187 24.30 -29.18 -1.36
C LEU A 187 25.54 -28.70 -0.63
N ALA A 188 25.43 -27.61 0.15
CA ALA A 188 26.56 -27.07 0.92
C ALA A 188 27.01 -28.00 2.06
N LEU A 189 26.11 -28.81 2.64
CA LEU A 189 26.41 -29.77 3.68
C LEU A 189 27.03 -31.07 3.12
N ASN A 190 26.63 -31.47 1.91
CA ASN A 190 27.08 -32.72 1.30
C ASN A 190 28.37 -32.63 0.46
N GLU A 191 28.68 -31.44 0.00
CA GLU A 191 29.85 -31.14 -0.82
C GLU A 191 30.64 -29.98 -0.23
N GLU A 192 31.93 -30.15 0.07
CA GLU A 192 32.84 -29.04 0.40
C GLU A 192 33.19 -28.20 -0.85
N SER A 193 32.20 -27.93 -1.66
CA SER A 193 32.36 -27.16 -2.90
C SER A 193 32.22 -25.68 -2.63
N PRO A 194 33.22 -24.83 -2.99
CA PRO A 194 33.07 -23.37 -2.92
C PRO A 194 31.86 -22.85 -3.72
N LEU A 195 31.49 -23.56 -4.78
CA LEU A 195 30.31 -23.19 -5.61
C LEU A 195 28.99 -23.45 -4.84
N ALA A 196 28.87 -24.57 -4.12
CA ALA A 196 27.68 -24.88 -3.32
C ALA A 196 27.47 -23.84 -2.23
N LEU A 197 28.53 -23.45 -1.52
CA LEU A 197 28.50 -22.37 -0.52
C LEU A 197 28.11 -21.03 -1.14
N THR A 198 28.60 -20.72 -2.34
CA THR A 198 28.25 -19.49 -3.04
C THR A 198 26.77 -19.45 -3.42
N ILE A 199 26.23 -20.55 -3.94
CA ILE A 199 24.81 -20.70 -4.27
C ILE A 199 23.94 -20.54 -3.02
N HIS A 200 24.31 -21.18 -1.91
CA HIS A 200 23.57 -21.08 -0.65
C HIS A 200 23.53 -19.63 -0.11
N LYS A 201 24.67 -18.94 -0.09
CA LYS A 201 24.75 -17.52 0.29
C LYS A 201 23.89 -16.64 -0.61
N ALA A 202 23.91 -16.88 -1.93
CA ALA A 202 23.09 -16.12 -2.88
C ALA A 202 21.58 -16.37 -2.66
N ALA A 203 21.19 -17.63 -2.38
CA ALA A 203 19.79 -17.96 -2.08
C ALA A 203 19.28 -17.29 -0.81
N LEU A 204 20.06 -17.32 0.28
CA LEU A 204 19.74 -16.62 1.53
C LEU A 204 19.62 -15.09 1.31
N ARG A 205 20.54 -14.52 0.56
CA ARG A 205 20.51 -13.10 0.24
C ARG A 205 19.24 -12.73 -0.54
N LEU A 206 18.86 -13.53 -1.53
CA LEU A 206 17.66 -13.30 -2.32
C LEU A 206 16.39 -13.42 -1.45
N GLN A 207 16.32 -14.38 -0.55
CA GLN A 207 15.20 -14.52 0.41
C GLN A 207 15.06 -13.28 1.29
N HIS A 208 16.17 -12.73 1.81
CA HIS A 208 16.16 -11.51 2.60
C HIS A 208 15.70 -10.30 1.77
N GLU A 209 16.19 -10.16 0.53
CA GLU A 209 15.77 -9.08 -0.38
C GLU A 209 14.27 -9.09 -0.66
N ILE A 210 13.69 -10.27 -0.88
CA ILE A 210 12.24 -10.44 -1.10
C ILE A 210 11.46 -10.05 0.16
N THR A 211 11.93 -10.46 1.35
CA THR A 211 11.30 -10.11 2.63
C THR A 211 11.32 -8.60 2.86
N ILE A 212 12.45 -7.95 2.62
CA ILE A 212 12.59 -6.48 2.72
C ILE A 212 11.69 -5.79 1.70
N GLN A 213 11.66 -6.29 0.45
CA GLN A 213 10.84 -5.69 -0.60
C GLN A 213 9.35 -5.77 -0.26
N ARG A 214 8.90 -6.89 0.31
CA ARG A 214 7.53 -7.04 0.83
C ARG A 214 7.22 -6.01 1.91
N TYR A 215 8.11 -5.84 2.89
CA TYR A 215 7.95 -4.84 3.95
C TYR A 215 7.80 -3.41 3.40
N ILE A 216 8.64 -3.05 2.42
CA ILE A 216 8.58 -1.74 1.76
C ILE A 216 7.26 -1.57 0.99
N SER A 217 6.83 -2.60 0.28
CA SER A 217 5.60 -2.59 -0.52
C SER A 217 4.35 -2.37 0.35
N GLU A 218 4.29 -3.06 1.48
CA GLU A 218 3.22 -2.92 2.46
C GLU A 218 3.31 -1.62 3.29
N GLY A 219 4.26 -0.72 2.95
CA GLY A 219 4.42 0.60 3.58
C GLY A 219 4.90 0.56 5.02
N GLY A 220 5.60 -0.52 5.42
CA GLY A 220 6.12 -0.70 6.77
C GLY A 220 5.08 -1.21 7.78
N VAL A 221 3.92 -1.68 7.32
CA VAL A 221 2.83 -2.19 8.19
C VAL A 221 3.03 -3.65 8.56
N SER A 222 3.72 -4.44 7.69
CA SER A 222 4.03 -5.84 7.99
C SER A 222 5.12 -5.96 9.05
N ASN A 223 5.11 -7.06 9.78
CA ASN A 223 6.13 -7.34 10.79
C ASN A 223 7.41 -7.84 10.12
N TYR A 224 8.41 -6.98 9.98
CA TYR A 224 9.78 -7.40 9.69
C TYR A 224 10.50 -7.65 11.01
N THR A 225 11.06 -8.85 11.20
CA THR A 225 11.86 -9.18 12.38
C THR A 225 13.35 -9.08 12.00
N PRO A 226 14.08 -8.05 12.50
CA PRO A 226 15.50 -7.90 12.19
C PRO A 226 16.33 -9.01 12.80
N THR A 227 17.33 -9.45 12.05
CA THR A 227 18.32 -10.45 12.52
C THR A 227 19.54 -9.71 13.07
N TRP A 228 19.48 -9.38 14.36
CA TRP A 228 20.56 -8.70 15.05
C TRP A 228 21.78 -9.60 15.23
N ARG A 229 22.93 -9.18 14.72
CA ARG A 229 24.21 -9.86 14.92
C ARG A 229 25.34 -8.84 15.10
N ILE A 230 26.43 -9.28 15.74
CA ILE A 230 27.68 -8.51 15.80
C ILE A 230 28.39 -8.70 14.48
N THR A 231 28.81 -7.61 13.84
CA THR A 231 29.54 -7.57 12.58
C THR A 231 30.60 -6.48 12.63
N THR A 232 31.41 -6.38 11.59
CA THR A 232 32.40 -5.33 11.45
C THR A 232 32.16 -4.52 10.17
N PRO A 233 32.59 -3.23 10.10
CA PRO A 233 32.60 -2.48 8.86
C PRO A 233 33.34 -3.19 7.73
N ARG A 234 34.40 -3.94 8.06
CA ARG A 234 35.16 -4.74 7.10
C ARG A 234 34.27 -5.73 6.35
N GLU A 235 33.40 -6.48 7.06
CA GLU A 235 32.48 -7.42 6.44
C GLU A 235 31.48 -6.72 5.52
N ILE A 236 30.89 -5.62 5.98
CA ILE A 236 29.94 -4.80 5.20
C ILE A 236 30.61 -4.22 3.95
N PHE A 237 31.79 -3.63 4.11
CA PHE A 237 32.52 -3.01 3.01
C PHE A 237 33.04 -4.03 1.99
N ALA A 238 33.45 -5.22 2.43
CA ALA A 238 33.87 -6.30 1.55
C ALA A 238 32.71 -6.76 0.64
N GLU A 239 31.51 -6.90 1.18
CA GLU A 239 30.33 -7.26 0.41
C GLU A 239 29.96 -6.16 -0.62
N LEU A 240 30.01 -4.88 -0.21
CA LEU A 240 29.75 -3.75 -1.12
C LEU A 240 30.81 -3.66 -2.24
N ARG A 241 32.10 -3.85 -1.93
CA ARG A 241 33.16 -3.93 -2.95
C ARG A 241 32.90 -5.05 -3.95
N SER A 242 32.56 -6.24 -3.47
CA SER A 242 32.26 -7.39 -4.32
C SER A 242 31.05 -7.13 -5.22
N PHE A 243 30.00 -6.54 -4.69
CA PHE A 243 28.77 -6.22 -5.43
C PHE A 243 29.00 -5.17 -6.51
N PHE A 244 29.64 -4.05 -6.16
CA PHE A 244 29.83 -2.94 -7.09
C PHE A 244 31.01 -3.14 -8.05
N GLY A 245 31.92 -4.04 -7.77
CA GLY A 245 33.07 -4.35 -8.64
C GLY A 245 32.70 -4.78 -10.06
N SER A 246 31.52 -5.41 -10.23
CA SER A 246 31.00 -5.84 -11.53
C SER A 246 29.68 -5.16 -11.92
N HIS A 247 29.17 -4.23 -11.09
CA HIS A 247 27.86 -3.64 -11.30
C HIS A 247 27.84 -2.64 -12.47
N PRO A 248 26.84 -2.68 -13.37
CA PRO A 248 26.79 -1.80 -14.54
C PRO A 248 26.82 -0.30 -14.21
N ALA A 249 26.25 0.13 -13.08
CA ALA A 249 26.23 1.53 -12.65
C ALA A 249 27.63 2.07 -12.27
N ALA A 250 28.58 1.18 -11.95
CA ALA A 250 29.95 1.54 -11.61
C ALA A 250 30.90 1.63 -12.84
N ARG A 251 30.42 1.31 -14.06
CA ARG A 251 31.24 1.37 -15.26
C ARG A 251 31.77 2.77 -15.50
N GLY A 252 33.11 2.94 -15.59
CA GLY A 252 33.78 4.20 -15.78
C GLY A 252 33.77 5.12 -14.55
N LYS A 253 33.44 4.58 -13.37
CA LYS A 253 33.38 5.31 -12.10
C LYS A 253 34.12 4.51 -11.03
N SER A 254 34.58 5.18 -9.95
CA SER A 254 35.26 4.50 -8.85
C SER A 254 34.47 4.55 -7.54
N LEU A 255 34.59 3.48 -6.74
CA LEU A 255 34.12 3.43 -5.36
C LEU A 255 35.34 3.39 -4.43
N SER A 256 35.55 4.48 -3.72
CA SER A 256 36.60 4.58 -2.68
C SER A 256 35.97 4.25 -1.32
N ILE A 257 36.59 3.35 -0.60
CA ILE A 257 36.12 2.94 0.74
C ILE A 257 37.27 3.14 1.73
N ASP A 258 37.01 3.93 2.77
CA ASP A 258 37.93 4.17 3.87
C ASP A 258 37.78 3.11 4.96
N ASP A 259 38.81 2.35 5.23
CA ASP A 259 38.83 1.20 6.16
C ASP A 259 39.33 1.55 7.57
N ARG A 260 39.39 2.83 7.97
CA ARG A 260 39.96 3.26 9.27
C ARG A 260 39.36 2.56 10.50
N PHE A 261 38.08 2.17 10.44
CA PHE A 261 37.33 1.52 11.52
C PHE A 261 36.93 0.07 11.19
N ASP A 262 37.71 -0.63 10.38
CA ASP A 262 37.39 -1.96 9.85
C ASP A 262 37.13 -3.03 10.91
N GLN A 263 37.76 -2.92 12.10
CA GLN A 263 37.64 -3.88 13.22
C GLN A 263 36.61 -3.50 14.27
N LEU A 264 35.89 -2.39 14.09
CA LEU A 264 34.85 -1.95 15.02
C LEU A 264 33.71 -2.96 15.06
N GLN A 265 33.29 -3.34 16.26
CA GLN A 265 32.12 -4.22 16.42
C GLN A 265 30.84 -3.42 16.42
N ILE A 266 29.90 -3.79 15.55
CA ILE A 266 28.60 -3.13 15.39
C ILE A 266 27.52 -4.22 15.53
N ARG A 267 26.53 -3.99 16.39
CA ARG A 267 25.36 -4.85 16.49
C ARG A 267 24.28 -4.34 15.55
N THR A 268 24.03 -5.06 14.46
CA THR A 268 23.04 -4.63 13.44
C THR A 268 22.48 -5.81 12.65
N ASP A 269 21.45 -5.54 11.84
CA ASP A 269 21.03 -6.43 10.75
C ASP A 269 21.80 -6.03 9.48
N ILE A 270 22.76 -6.87 9.12
CA ILE A 270 23.66 -6.62 7.98
C ILE A 270 22.85 -6.47 6.67
N SER A 271 21.79 -7.25 6.47
CA SER A 271 21.00 -7.21 5.23
C SER A 271 20.34 -5.85 5.04
N LEU A 272 19.84 -5.25 6.12
CA LEU A 272 19.27 -3.91 6.10
C LEU A 272 20.33 -2.83 5.83
N VAL A 273 21.48 -2.90 6.52
CA VAL A 273 22.58 -1.95 6.31
C VAL A 273 23.09 -2.03 4.88
N LEU A 274 23.34 -3.24 4.34
CA LEU A 274 23.75 -3.44 2.96
C LEU A 274 22.72 -2.89 1.97
N ARG A 275 21.42 -3.09 2.21
CA ARG A 275 20.36 -2.55 1.36
C ARG A 275 20.36 -1.04 1.35
N ILE A 276 20.47 -0.41 2.53
CA ILE A 276 20.50 1.06 2.66
C ILE A 276 21.73 1.63 1.95
N LEU A 277 22.91 1.11 2.27
CA LEU A 277 24.17 1.57 1.67
C LEU A 277 24.22 1.32 0.15
N SER A 278 23.74 0.16 -0.32
CA SER A 278 23.65 -0.11 -1.76
C SER A 278 22.77 0.91 -2.48
N ASN A 279 21.62 1.29 -1.90
CA ASN A 279 20.75 2.32 -2.46
C ASN A 279 21.43 3.70 -2.47
N MET A 280 22.18 4.06 -1.40
CA MET A 280 22.95 5.31 -1.34
C MET A 280 24.02 5.35 -2.44
N ILE A 281 24.79 4.26 -2.58
CA ILE A 281 25.89 4.14 -3.56
C ILE A 281 25.32 4.15 -4.99
N LEU A 282 24.23 3.42 -5.26
CA LEU A 282 23.56 3.45 -6.58
C LEU A 282 23.07 4.84 -6.95
N ASN A 283 22.45 5.55 -6.01
CA ASN A 283 22.01 6.92 -6.25
C ASN A 283 23.22 7.85 -6.51
N ALA A 284 24.31 7.66 -5.77
CA ALA A 284 25.55 8.41 -5.96
C ALA A 284 26.14 8.16 -7.35
N PHE A 285 26.27 6.88 -7.78
CA PHE A 285 26.74 6.55 -9.13
C PHE A 285 25.84 7.09 -10.23
N GLU A 286 24.52 7.06 -10.04
CA GLU A 286 23.56 7.56 -11.03
C GLU A 286 23.55 9.10 -11.12
N ALA A 287 24.02 9.80 -10.08
CA ALA A 287 24.07 11.26 -10.03
C ALA A 287 25.35 11.85 -10.65
N ILE A 288 26.44 11.09 -10.70
CA ILE A 288 27.73 11.54 -11.22
C ILE A 288 27.92 11.14 -12.69
N THR A 289 28.79 11.85 -13.40
CA THR A 289 29.13 11.61 -14.82
C THR A 289 30.63 11.45 -14.99
N GLY A 290 31.07 10.74 -16.03
CA GLY A 290 32.50 10.58 -16.34
C GLY A 290 33.22 9.67 -15.34
N GLU A 291 34.49 9.97 -15.07
CA GLU A 291 35.39 9.21 -14.19
C GLU A 291 35.32 9.68 -12.71
N ASP A 292 34.16 10.19 -12.28
CA ASP A 292 33.95 10.65 -10.92
C ASP A 292 33.99 9.53 -9.90
N GLU A 293 34.25 9.91 -8.64
CA GLU A 293 34.39 9.02 -7.50
C GLU A 293 33.19 9.09 -6.54
N VAL A 294 32.74 7.94 -6.08
CA VAL A 294 31.83 7.79 -4.92
C VAL A 294 32.66 7.36 -3.72
N ARG A 295 32.50 8.03 -2.58
CA ARG A 295 33.25 7.72 -1.35
C ARG A 295 32.33 7.14 -0.29
N LEU A 296 32.77 6.06 0.36
CA LEU A 296 32.10 5.41 1.49
C LEU A 296 33.07 5.36 2.66
N TRP A 297 32.63 5.81 3.83
CA TRP A 297 33.40 5.71 5.07
C TRP A 297 32.47 5.57 6.28
N LEU A 298 33.06 5.26 7.44
CA LEU A 298 32.41 5.26 8.73
C LEU A 298 32.96 6.37 9.59
N GLU A 299 32.09 7.10 10.27
CA GLU A 299 32.43 8.00 11.37
C GLU A 299 31.97 7.37 12.69
N LYS A 300 32.78 7.51 13.71
CA LYS A 300 32.47 7.06 15.08
C LYS A 300 32.42 8.26 16.00
N ASP A 301 31.31 8.43 16.71
CA ASP A 301 31.14 9.42 17.75
C ASP A 301 30.49 8.75 18.97
N GLU A 302 31.27 8.57 20.05
CA GLU A 302 30.86 7.83 21.28
C GLU A 302 30.18 6.49 20.95
N ASP A 303 28.84 6.41 21.14
CA ASP A 303 28.01 5.24 20.89
C ASP A 303 27.30 5.27 19.51
N LEU A 304 27.59 6.28 18.68
CA LEU A 304 26.99 6.45 17.36
C LEU A 304 27.95 6.04 16.26
N HIS A 305 27.45 5.27 15.32
CA HIS A 305 28.16 4.85 14.11
C HIS A 305 27.44 5.38 12.88
N THR A 306 28.11 6.28 12.14
CA THR A 306 27.54 6.93 10.96
C THR A 306 28.23 6.46 9.69
N PHE A 307 27.53 5.70 8.88
CA PHE A 307 27.95 5.38 7.52
C PHE A 307 27.67 6.56 6.61
N CYS A 308 28.68 6.99 5.86
CA CYS A 308 28.68 8.15 5.01
C CYS A 308 28.93 7.76 3.55
N VAL A 309 28.05 8.18 2.64
CA VAL A 309 28.21 7.99 1.18
C VAL A 309 28.17 9.34 0.51
N TRP A 310 29.29 9.72 -0.12
CA TRP A 310 29.45 11.01 -0.76
C TRP A 310 29.65 10.92 -2.27
N ASN A 311 29.17 11.92 -2.98
CA ASN A 311 29.46 12.16 -4.40
C ASN A 311 29.53 13.66 -4.71
N SER A 312 30.15 14.01 -5.86
CA SER A 312 30.38 15.40 -6.31
C SER A 312 29.12 16.14 -6.77
N SER A 313 28.03 15.41 -7.09
CA SER A 313 26.80 15.99 -7.65
C SER A 313 25.98 16.72 -6.59
N VAL A 314 25.26 17.76 -6.99
CA VAL A 314 24.45 18.59 -6.08
C VAL A 314 22.97 18.38 -6.34
N ILE A 315 22.20 18.15 -5.27
CA ILE A 315 20.75 18.05 -5.33
C ILE A 315 20.14 19.46 -5.38
N PRO A 316 19.32 19.78 -6.39
CA PRO A 316 18.63 21.07 -6.50
C PRO A 316 17.82 21.41 -5.24
N LYS A 317 17.83 22.69 -4.84
CA LYS A 317 17.18 23.13 -3.58
C LYS A 317 15.70 22.83 -3.50
N ASP A 318 15.00 22.96 -4.60
CA ASP A 318 13.55 22.70 -4.75
C ASP A 318 13.19 21.21 -4.58
N LEU A 319 14.14 20.30 -4.79
CA LEU A 319 13.91 18.85 -4.66
C LEU A 319 14.23 18.32 -3.26
N ARG A 320 15.05 19.02 -2.46
CA ARG A 320 15.57 18.53 -1.17
C ARG A 320 14.49 18.14 -0.18
N GLY A 321 13.39 18.91 -0.09
CA GLY A 321 12.26 18.61 0.80
C GLY A 321 11.45 17.36 0.43
N ARG A 322 11.69 16.79 -0.75
CA ARG A 322 10.90 15.68 -1.30
C ARG A 322 11.67 14.37 -1.48
N ILE A 323 12.99 14.38 -1.25
CA ILE A 323 13.87 13.23 -1.58
C ILE A 323 13.43 11.94 -0.90
N PHE A 324 12.94 12.01 0.34
CA PHE A 324 12.47 10.83 1.07
C PHE A 324 10.97 10.55 0.90
N GLN A 325 10.26 11.29 0.04
CA GLN A 325 8.84 11.02 -0.23
C GLN A 325 8.70 9.74 -1.08
N ARG A 326 7.68 8.93 -0.73
CA ARG A 326 7.36 7.70 -1.49
C ARG A 326 6.98 8.07 -2.93
N ASN A 327 7.47 7.29 -3.88
CA ASN A 327 7.24 7.48 -5.32
C ASN A 327 7.78 8.80 -5.89
N PHE A 328 8.65 9.49 -5.18
CA PHE A 328 9.33 10.67 -5.70
C PHE A 328 10.62 10.26 -6.44
N SER A 329 10.69 10.59 -7.72
CA SER A 329 11.87 10.39 -8.57
C SER A 329 11.99 11.54 -9.56
N THR A 330 13.19 12.02 -9.79
CA THR A 330 13.50 12.98 -10.87
C THR A 330 13.68 12.30 -12.23
N LYS A 331 13.67 10.96 -12.25
CA LYS A 331 13.89 10.14 -13.45
C LYS A 331 12.57 9.67 -14.02
N GLN A 332 12.37 9.80 -15.33
CA GLN A 332 11.11 9.55 -16.05
C GLN A 332 10.70 8.05 -16.19
N GLN A 333 11.41 7.12 -15.56
CA GLN A 333 11.10 5.69 -15.69
C GLN A 333 10.11 5.24 -14.59
N GLU A 334 9.06 4.54 -15.00
CA GLU A 334 8.09 3.89 -14.09
C GLU A 334 8.80 2.89 -13.15
N GLY A 335 8.41 2.87 -11.88
CA GLY A 335 8.97 1.98 -10.85
C GLY A 335 10.18 2.54 -10.10
N ARG A 336 10.72 3.72 -10.43
CA ARG A 336 11.77 4.43 -9.67
C ARG A 336 11.16 5.44 -8.69
N GLY A 337 11.80 5.65 -7.55
CA GLY A 337 11.34 6.58 -6.49
C GLY A 337 11.06 5.90 -5.16
N THR A 338 11.36 4.62 -5.04
CA THR A 338 11.24 3.87 -3.78
C THR A 338 12.57 3.79 -3.01
N GLY A 339 13.72 4.02 -3.67
CA GLY A 339 15.04 3.84 -3.09
C GLY A 339 15.31 4.72 -1.87
N THR A 340 15.16 6.03 -1.99
CA THR A 340 15.40 6.97 -0.89
C THR A 340 14.33 6.85 0.21
N PHE A 341 13.08 6.62 -0.16
CA PHE A 341 12.02 6.30 0.80
C PHE A 341 12.34 5.02 1.59
N SER A 342 12.79 3.95 0.91
CA SER A 342 13.14 2.68 1.58
C SER A 342 14.33 2.82 2.52
N MET A 343 15.36 3.61 2.18
CA MET A 343 16.48 3.90 3.08
C MET A 343 15.97 4.45 4.41
N LYS A 344 15.10 5.46 4.36
CA LYS A 344 14.54 6.11 5.54
C LYS A 344 13.65 5.15 6.32
N LEU A 345 12.75 4.44 5.65
CA LEU A 345 11.86 3.46 6.28
C LEU A 345 12.64 2.36 7.01
N LEU A 346 13.65 1.78 6.39
CA LEU A 346 14.44 0.69 6.96
C LEU A 346 15.38 1.19 8.07
N GLY A 347 16.03 2.33 7.85
CA GLY A 347 16.98 2.88 8.80
C GLY A 347 16.33 3.41 10.07
N GLU A 348 15.20 4.09 9.94
CA GLU A 348 14.53 4.71 11.10
C GLU A 348 13.54 3.73 11.78
N ASN A 349 12.68 3.05 11.03
CA ASN A 349 11.62 2.24 11.63
C ASN A 349 12.09 0.86 12.11
N ILE A 350 13.12 0.28 11.47
CA ILE A 350 13.58 -1.07 11.83
C ILE A 350 14.90 -1.04 12.59
N LEU A 351 15.91 -0.33 12.06
CA LEU A 351 17.20 -0.25 12.74
C LEU A 351 17.21 0.72 13.94
N GLY A 352 16.14 1.56 14.07
CA GLY A 352 16.05 2.56 15.14
C GLY A 352 17.11 3.67 15.01
N GLY A 353 17.71 3.82 13.83
CA GLY A 353 18.74 4.80 13.53
C GLY A 353 18.19 6.09 12.93
N GLN A 354 19.04 6.83 12.25
CA GLN A 354 18.67 8.05 11.52
C GLN A 354 19.25 8.03 10.11
N VAL A 355 18.43 8.38 9.11
CA VAL A 355 18.85 8.53 7.73
C VAL A 355 18.73 9.98 7.31
N GLY A 356 19.84 10.57 6.88
CA GLY A 356 19.93 11.97 6.49
C GLY A 356 20.66 12.19 5.19
N PHE A 357 20.68 13.44 4.75
CA PHE A 357 21.57 13.91 3.70
C PHE A 357 21.88 15.39 3.86
N SER A 358 23.05 15.81 3.36
CA SER A 358 23.38 17.19 3.10
C SER A 358 23.79 17.35 1.64
N SER A 359 23.54 18.53 1.06
CA SER A 359 23.94 18.81 -0.31
C SER A 359 24.14 20.30 -0.50
N SER A 360 25.33 20.72 -0.96
CA SER A 360 25.65 22.11 -1.22
C SER A 360 26.57 22.26 -2.42
N THR A 361 26.53 23.45 -3.03
CA THR A 361 27.42 23.78 -4.14
C THR A 361 28.88 23.87 -3.61
N GLY A 362 29.78 23.11 -4.21
CA GLY A 362 31.18 23.01 -3.80
C GLY A 362 31.50 21.85 -2.86
N GLU A 363 30.52 21.31 -2.13
CA GLU A 363 30.74 20.16 -1.23
C GLU A 363 30.14 18.85 -1.78
N GLY A 364 29.24 18.92 -2.79
CA GLY A 364 28.54 17.76 -3.34
C GLY A 364 27.36 17.33 -2.50
N THR A 365 27.06 16.03 -2.51
CA THR A 365 25.98 15.40 -1.74
C THR A 365 26.55 14.31 -0.84
N LEU A 366 26.18 14.35 0.43
CA LEU A 366 26.50 13.36 1.45
C LEU A 366 25.20 12.73 1.96
N PHE A 367 25.03 11.41 1.84
CA PHE A 367 23.99 10.63 2.51
C PHE A 367 24.58 9.96 3.75
N THR A 368 23.80 9.88 4.82
CA THR A 368 24.22 9.30 6.11
C THR A 368 23.22 8.30 6.63
N LEU A 369 23.72 7.21 7.23
CA LEU A 369 22.99 6.26 8.06
C LEU A 369 23.67 6.23 9.43
N THR A 370 23.04 6.76 10.45
CA THR A 370 23.51 6.71 11.84
C THR A 370 22.75 5.61 12.59
N ILE A 371 23.50 4.73 13.24
CA ILE A 371 22.95 3.65 14.10
C ILE A 371 23.64 3.72 15.45
N THR A 372 22.89 3.33 16.51
CA THR A 372 23.43 3.16 17.87
C THR A 372 24.07 1.79 18.02
N CYS A 373 25.10 1.71 18.88
CA CYS A 373 25.77 0.45 19.25
C CYS A 373 24.89 -0.46 20.09
#